data_082b9819fccdd728be244a90170d7d56
#
_entry.id   082b9819fccdd728be244a90170d7d56
#
_cell.length_a   1.000
_cell.length_b   1.000
_cell.length_c   1.000
_cell.angle_alpha   90.00
_cell.angle_beta   90.00
_cell.angle_gamma   90.00
#
_symmetry.space_group_name_H-M   'P 1'
#
loop_
_entity.id
_entity.type
_entity.pdbx_description
1 polymer ?
#
loop_
_entity_poly.entity_id
_entity_poly.type
_entity_poly.pdbx_seq_one_letter_code
_entity_poly.pdbx_strand_id
1 'polypeptide(L)'
;MVAPVVSFVVPARDEAAYLDATLSSIRAQTTDRPFEVVVADGDSTDDTRAVARRHGATIVREGGHSIANGRNRGAAAANGEWLAFIDADTTVAPEYLDRMLTFIDRKELAAASSRCRLTGPRRAKTMEWTINYAFPRLSAPIMPGFNTVVHLEAFERVGGFPEVPNEDTAFSRRLGRTAPTAYHPATLVETSGRRIAESGLTGTLYHYLRLDVGRLRHDGGPASGTVGGAD
;
A
#
# COMPACT_ATOMS: atom_id res chain seq x y z
N MET A 1 -6.72 -23.86 14.11
CA MET A 1 -6.33 -23.27 12.81
C MET A 1 -4.89 -22.80 12.96
N VAL A 2 -4.06 -22.98 11.93
CA VAL A 2 -2.69 -22.46 11.93
C VAL A 2 -2.77 -20.94 11.80
N ALA A 3 -1.98 -20.20 12.59
CA ALA A 3 -1.93 -18.73 12.49
C ALA A 3 -1.41 -18.33 11.09
N PRO A 4 -1.98 -17.31 10.45
CA PRO A 4 -1.49 -16.83 9.17
C PRO A 4 -0.10 -16.19 9.32
N VAL A 5 0.77 -16.44 8.35
CA VAL A 5 2.05 -15.74 8.24
C VAL A 5 1.84 -14.35 7.63
N VAL A 6 0.91 -14.24 6.67
CA VAL A 6 0.62 -12.98 5.97
C VAL A 6 -0.88 -12.69 6.00
N SER A 7 -1.21 -11.43 6.24
CA SER A 7 -2.55 -10.89 6.02
C SER A 7 -2.53 -9.97 4.80
N PHE A 8 -3.25 -10.37 3.75
CA PHE A 8 -3.54 -9.46 2.64
C PHE A 8 -4.61 -8.47 3.09
N VAL A 9 -4.29 -7.19 3.06
CA VAL A 9 -5.19 -6.09 3.41
C VAL A 9 -5.62 -5.37 2.15
N VAL A 10 -6.93 -5.43 1.85
CA VAL A 10 -7.52 -4.88 0.62
C VAL A 10 -8.52 -3.78 1.00
N PRO A 11 -8.15 -2.49 0.93
CA PRO A 11 -9.13 -1.42 1.05
C PRO A 11 -10.04 -1.39 -0.17
N ALA A 12 -11.35 -1.32 0.02
CA ALA A 12 -12.32 -1.33 -1.06
C ALA A 12 -13.52 -0.43 -0.76
N ARG A 13 -13.92 0.39 -1.75
CA ARG A 13 -15.15 1.17 -1.72
C ARG A 13 -15.76 1.23 -3.11
N ASP A 14 -16.95 0.65 -3.27
CA ASP A 14 -17.66 0.56 -4.56
C ASP A 14 -16.78 -0.04 -5.67
N GLU A 15 -16.14 -1.18 -5.36
CA GLU A 15 -15.17 -1.87 -6.23
C GLU A 15 -15.65 -3.26 -6.68
N ALA A 16 -16.96 -3.54 -6.67
CA ALA A 16 -17.52 -4.85 -7.04
C ALA A 16 -17.05 -5.33 -8.42
N ALA A 17 -16.82 -4.42 -9.36
CA ALA A 17 -16.40 -4.73 -10.73
C ALA A 17 -14.94 -5.25 -10.82
N TYR A 18 -14.10 -4.96 -9.84
CA TYR A 18 -12.64 -5.27 -9.88
C TYR A 18 -12.22 -6.25 -8.78
N LEU A 19 -12.85 -6.17 -7.62
CA LEU A 19 -12.46 -6.92 -6.42
C LEU A 19 -12.46 -8.44 -6.64
N ASP A 20 -13.32 -8.97 -7.51
CA ASP A 20 -13.37 -10.40 -7.81
C ASP A 20 -12.06 -10.91 -8.42
N ALA A 21 -11.51 -10.17 -9.40
CA ALA A 21 -10.22 -10.51 -10.02
C ALA A 21 -9.06 -10.39 -9.01
N THR A 22 -9.06 -9.37 -8.17
CA THR A 22 -8.07 -9.16 -7.12
C THR A 22 -8.06 -10.33 -6.15
N LEU A 23 -9.22 -10.67 -5.57
CA LEU A 23 -9.33 -11.74 -4.58
C LEU A 23 -9.07 -13.12 -5.19
N SER A 24 -9.48 -13.36 -6.45
CA SER A 24 -9.14 -14.57 -7.19
C SER A 24 -7.62 -14.73 -7.32
N SER A 25 -6.90 -13.67 -7.69
CA SER A 25 -5.44 -13.70 -7.82
C SER A 25 -4.73 -13.95 -6.49
N ILE A 26 -5.24 -13.41 -5.38
CA ILE A 26 -4.72 -13.68 -4.04
C ILE A 26 -4.99 -15.14 -3.64
N ARG A 27 -6.18 -15.68 -3.92
CA ARG A 27 -6.49 -17.09 -3.60
C ARG A 27 -5.70 -18.08 -4.46
N ALA A 28 -5.24 -17.68 -5.63
CA ALA A 28 -4.43 -18.48 -6.55
C ALA A 28 -2.92 -18.48 -6.21
N GLN A 29 -2.51 -17.98 -5.04
CA GLN A 29 -1.10 -18.02 -4.64
C GLN A 29 -0.59 -19.48 -4.55
N THR A 30 0.55 -19.73 -5.19
CA THR A 30 1.24 -21.03 -5.15
C THR A 30 2.22 -21.06 -3.98
N THR A 31 1.70 -21.21 -2.77
CA THR A 31 2.48 -21.16 -1.53
C THR A 31 1.94 -22.14 -0.50
N ASP A 32 2.81 -22.74 0.30
CA ASP A 32 2.45 -23.51 1.49
C ASP A 32 2.34 -22.63 2.75
N ARG A 33 2.66 -21.35 2.65
CA ARG A 33 2.57 -20.39 3.77
C ARG A 33 1.10 -20.05 4.04
N PRO A 34 0.61 -20.21 5.26
CA PRO A 34 -0.77 -19.84 5.58
C PRO A 34 -0.94 -18.32 5.47
N PHE A 35 -2.00 -17.90 4.81
CA PHE A 35 -2.37 -16.49 4.70
C PHE A 35 -3.87 -16.28 4.87
N GLU A 36 -4.25 -15.08 5.24
CA GLU A 36 -5.63 -14.64 5.29
C GLU A 36 -5.85 -13.41 4.39
N VAL A 37 -7.11 -13.08 4.16
CA VAL A 37 -7.52 -11.89 3.42
C VAL A 37 -8.48 -11.08 4.25
N VAL A 38 -8.16 -9.80 4.46
CA VAL A 38 -8.98 -8.81 5.14
C VAL A 38 -9.38 -7.73 4.14
N VAL A 39 -10.66 -7.57 3.88
CA VAL A 39 -11.23 -6.49 3.07
C VAL A 39 -11.73 -5.39 3.98
N ALA A 40 -11.13 -4.20 3.88
CA ALA A 40 -11.57 -3.01 4.61
C ALA A 40 -12.57 -2.24 3.74
N ASP A 41 -13.87 -2.39 4.06
CA ASP A 41 -14.98 -1.82 3.30
C ASP A 41 -15.28 -0.38 3.71
N GLY A 42 -15.11 0.55 2.78
CA GLY A 42 -15.36 1.98 2.93
C GLY A 42 -16.84 2.38 2.81
N ASP A 43 -17.76 1.63 3.42
CA ASP A 43 -19.21 1.79 3.32
C ASP A 43 -19.73 1.70 1.88
N SER A 44 -19.30 0.66 1.16
CA SER A 44 -19.73 0.38 -0.21
C SER A 44 -21.26 0.27 -0.31
N THR A 45 -21.80 0.81 -1.39
CA THR A 45 -23.23 0.77 -1.72
C THR A 45 -23.56 -0.27 -2.79
N ASP A 46 -22.53 -0.80 -3.47
CA ASP A 46 -22.60 -1.85 -4.48
C ASP A 46 -22.39 -3.26 -3.88
N ASP A 47 -22.16 -4.25 -4.73
CA ASP A 47 -21.94 -5.65 -4.35
C ASP A 47 -20.53 -5.95 -3.82
N THR A 48 -19.69 -4.95 -3.51
CA THR A 48 -18.32 -5.14 -3.02
C THR A 48 -18.25 -6.13 -1.85
N ARG A 49 -19.12 -5.96 -0.83
CA ARG A 49 -19.16 -6.87 0.33
C ARG A 49 -19.61 -8.29 -0.03
N ALA A 50 -20.53 -8.42 -1.00
CA ALA A 50 -20.97 -9.72 -1.47
C ALA A 50 -19.84 -10.45 -2.19
N VAL A 51 -19.05 -9.74 -3.00
CA VAL A 51 -17.84 -10.27 -3.63
C VAL A 51 -16.85 -10.74 -2.56
N ALA A 52 -16.51 -9.92 -1.58
CA ALA A 52 -15.57 -10.26 -0.51
C ALA A 52 -15.99 -11.54 0.25
N ARG A 53 -17.30 -11.68 0.59
CA ARG A 53 -17.82 -12.89 1.27
C ARG A 53 -17.65 -14.15 0.42
N ARG A 54 -17.92 -14.08 -0.89
CA ARG A 54 -17.75 -15.27 -1.79
C ARG A 54 -16.33 -15.80 -1.80
N HIS A 55 -15.35 -14.91 -1.63
CA HIS A 55 -13.93 -15.28 -1.52
C HIS A 55 -13.49 -15.65 -0.10
N GLY A 56 -14.40 -15.69 0.88
CA GLY A 56 -14.08 -16.03 2.26
C GLY A 56 -13.15 -15.02 2.94
N ALA A 57 -13.22 -13.73 2.54
CA ALA A 57 -12.46 -12.67 3.18
C ALA A 57 -13.13 -12.23 4.48
N THR A 58 -12.34 -11.88 5.47
CA THR A 58 -12.78 -11.13 6.65
C THR A 58 -13.12 -9.72 6.24
N ILE A 59 -14.31 -9.23 6.56
CA ILE A 59 -14.75 -7.87 6.19
C ILE A 59 -14.71 -6.98 7.43
N VAL A 60 -13.99 -5.86 7.33
CA VAL A 60 -13.94 -4.81 8.34
C VAL A 60 -14.56 -3.55 7.77
N ARG A 61 -15.51 -2.93 8.49
CA ARG A 61 -16.06 -1.63 8.10
C ARG A 61 -15.18 -0.50 8.59
N GLU A 62 -14.83 0.43 7.72
CA GLU A 62 -13.93 1.53 8.06
C GLU A 62 -14.61 2.92 8.14
N GLY A 63 -15.90 2.98 7.81
CA GLY A 63 -16.70 4.20 7.93
C GLY A 63 -16.52 5.22 6.79
N GLY A 64 -15.91 4.83 5.66
CA GLY A 64 -15.83 5.62 4.43
C GLY A 64 -14.96 6.87 4.49
N HIS A 65 -14.02 6.96 5.45
CA HIS A 65 -13.23 8.18 5.68
C HIS A 65 -12.11 8.38 4.64
N SER A 66 -11.17 7.43 4.55
CA SER A 66 -10.03 7.54 3.64
C SER A 66 -9.41 6.18 3.33
N ILE A 67 -8.63 6.10 2.24
CA ILE A 67 -7.87 4.87 1.91
C ILE A 67 -6.83 4.54 3.00
N ALA A 68 -6.24 5.57 3.64
CA ALA A 68 -5.34 5.38 4.78
C ALA A 68 -6.06 4.72 5.96
N ASN A 69 -7.27 5.20 6.28
CA ASN A 69 -8.10 4.58 7.33
C ASN A 69 -8.47 3.14 6.97
N GLY A 70 -8.86 2.87 5.72
CA GLY A 70 -9.13 1.52 5.24
C GLY A 70 -7.95 0.58 5.45
N ARG A 71 -6.74 0.99 5.06
CA ARG A 71 -5.51 0.19 5.29
C ARG A 71 -5.23 -0.01 6.77
N ASN A 72 -5.33 1.03 7.58
CA ASN A 72 -5.08 0.94 9.03
C ASN A 72 -6.12 0.05 9.74
N ARG A 73 -7.39 0.16 9.39
CA ARG A 73 -8.46 -0.70 9.94
C ARG A 73 -8.29 -2.16 9.53
N GLY A 74 -7.91 -2.39 8.26
CA GLY A 74 -7.58 -3.73 7.78
C GLY A 74 -6.38 -4.33 8.51
N ALA A 75 -5.31 -3.55 8.72
CA ALA A 75 -4.15 -3.96 9.48
C ALA A 75 -4.49 -4.28 10.95
N ALA A 76 -5.35 -3.48 11.58
CA ALA A 76 -5.78 -3.72 12.97
C ALA A 76 -6.61 -5.00 13.17
N ALA A 77 -7.20 -5.54 12.09
CA ALA A 77 -7.96 -6.78 12.09
C ALA A 77 -7.14 -7.99 11.58
N ALA A 78 -5.91 -7.74 11.15
CA ALA A 78 -4.99 -8.75 10.64
C ALA A 78 -4.39 -9.58 11.80
N ASN A 79 -4.14 -10.87 11.51
CA ASN A 79 -3.51 -11.80 12.47
C ASN A 79 -2.14 -12.28 11.98
N GLY A 80 -1.72 -11.87 10.78
CA GLY A 80 -0.44 -12.24 10.19
C GLY A 80 0.72 -11.40 10.74
N GLU A 81 1.89 -12.02 10.80
CA GLU A 81 3.15 -11.34 11.13
C GLU A 81 3.53 -10.30 10.07
N TRP A 82 3.12 -10.54 8.83
CA TRP A 82 3.33 -9.67 7.68
C TRP A 82 2.02 -9.14 7.13
N LEU A 83 2.00 -7.87 6.78
CA LEU A 83 0.89 -7.21 6.10
C LEU A 83 1.22 -7.02 4.62
N ALA A 84 0.36 -7.52 3.72
CA ALA A 84 0.47 -7.27 2.28
C ALA A 84 -0.68 -6.36 1.84
N PHE A 85 -0.39 -5.09 1.60
CA PHE A 85 -1.38 -4.12 1.11
C PHE A 85 -1.53 -4.23 -0.39
N ILE A 86 -2.74 -4.54 -0.85
CA ILE A 86 -3.12 -4.68 -2.26
C ILE A 86 -4.41 -3.89 -2.49
N ASP A 87 -4.46 -3.02 -3.49
CA ASP A 87 -5.70 -2.28 -3.80
C ASP A 87 -6.73 -3.19 -4.49
N ALA A 88 -8.01 -2.83 -4.40
CA ALA A 88 -9.13 -3.63 -4.89
C ALA A 88 -9.18 -3.82 -6.42
N ASP A 89 -8.37 -3.08 -7.18
CA ASP A 89 -8.20 -3.16 -8.62
C ASP A 89 -6.79 -3.65 -9.05
N THR A 90 -6.13 -4.39 -8.16
CA THR A 90 -4.77 -4.90 -8.35
C THR A 90 -4.76 -6.42 -8.28
N THR A 91 -4.17 -7.07 -9.27
CA THR A 91 -3.93 -8.52 -9.28
C THR A 91 -2.48 -8.83 -8.97
N VAL A 92 -2.23 -9.96 -8.32
CA VAL A 92 -0.90 -10.42 -7.93
C VAL A 92 -0.51 -11.68 -8.72
N ALA A 93 0.78 -11.83 -9.03
CA ALA A 93 1.29 -13.05 -9.67
C ALA A 93 1.11 -14.26 -8.73
N PRO A 94 0.93 -15.49 -9.26
CA PRO A 94 0.75 -16.68 -8.42
C PRO A 94 1.88 -16.92 -7.42
N GLU A 95 3.09 -16.54 -7.75
CA GLU A 95 4.29 -16.67 -6.90
C GLU A 95 4.61 -15.41 -6.08
N TYR A 96 3.70 -14.42 -6.03
CA TYR A 96 3.94 -13.12 -5.37
C TYR A 96 4.38 -13.29 -3.92
N LEU A 97 3.64 -14.05 -3.13
CA LEU A 97 3.87 -14.19 -1.71
C LEU A 97 5.24 -14.80 -1.40
N ASP A 98 5.55 -15.94 -1.99
CA ASP A 98 6.82 -16.63 -1.75
C ASP A 98 8.02 -15.81 -2.23
N ARG A 99 7.89 -15.13 -3.38
CA ARG A 99 8.97 -14.28 -3.90
C ARG A 99 9.22 -13.07 -3.02
N MET A 100 8.15 -12.43 -2.54
CA MET A 100 8.27 -11.27 -1.66
C MET A 100 8.91 -11.64 -0.32
N LEU A 101 8.42 -12.69 0.35
CA LEU A 101 8.97 -13.10 1.64
C LEU A 101 10.42 -13.60 1.52
N THR A 102 10.72 -14.41 0.49
CA THR A 102 12.10 -14.84 0.24
C THR A 102 13.05 -13.67 -0.02
N PHE A 103 12.59 -12.65 -0.73
CA PHE A 103 13.40 -11.44 -0.98
C PHE A 103 13.62 -10.64 0.30
N ILE A 104 12.59 -10.50 1.12
CA ILE A 104 12.63 -9.84 2.43
C ILE A 104 13.63 -10.55 3.34
N ASP A 105 13.51 -11.86 3.50
CA ASP A 105 14.39 -12.67 4.35
C ASP A 105 15.87 -12.55 3.91
N ARG A 106 16.14 -12.71 2.61
CA ARG A 106 17.52 -12.64 2.07
C ARG A 106 18.17 -11.28 2.22
N LYS A 107 17.41 -10.22 2.32
CA LYS A 107 17.87 -8.83 2.41
C LYS A 107 17.71 -8.25 3.80
N GLU A 108 17.17 -9.02 4.75
CA GLU A 108 16.87 -8.60 6.12
C GLU A 108 16.05 -7.30 6.16
N LEU A 109 14.97 -7.25 5.35
CA LEU A 109 14.14 -6.06 5.18
C LEU A 109 12.97 -6.05 6.17
N ALA A 110 12.56 -4.86 6.59
CA ALA A 110 11.31 -4.67 7.33
C ALA A 110 10.11 -4.48 6.39
N ALA A 111 10.36 -4.08 5.14
CA ALA A 111 9.32 -3.99 4.12
C ALA A 111 9.91 -4.06 2.71
N ALA A 112 9.05 -4.48 1.77
CA ALA A 112 9.39 -4.49 0.36
C ALA A 112 8.17 -4.17 -0.52
N SER A 113 8.45 -3.63 -1.70
CA SER A 113 7.53 -3.55 -2.82
C SER A 113 8.07 -4.35 -3.99
N SER A 114 7.33 -4.48 -5.07
CA SER A 114 7.84 -5.06 -6.32
C SER A 114 7.57 -4.12 -7.50
N ARG A 115 8.17 -4.42 -8.65
CA ARG A 115 7.75 -3.74 -9.87
C ARG A 115 6.31 -4.10 -10.19
N CYS A 116 5.63 -3.18 -10.85
CA CYS A 116 4.24 -3.32 -11.25
C CYS A 116 4.08 -3.12 -12.77
N ARG A 117 2.94 -3.59 -13.29
CA ARG A 117 2.41 -3.22 -14.59
C ARG A 117 1.17 -2.36 -14.37
N LEU A 118 1.08 -1.22 -15.06
CA LEU A 118 -0.13 -0.42 -15.12
C LEU A 118 -0.89 -0.71 -16.42
N THR A 119 -2.16 -1.07 -16.30
CA THR A 119 -3.07 -1.18 -17.45
C THR A 119 -3.68 0.18 -17.79
N GLY A 120 -4.29 0.30 -18.98
CA GLY A 120 -4.99 1.53 -19.40
C GLY A 120 -4.21 2.39 -20.38
N PRO A 121 -4.37 3.73 -20.34
CA PRO A 121 -3.88 4.63 -21.39
C PRO A 121 -2.35 4.67 -21.47
N ARG A 122 -1.81 5.02 -22.65
CA ARG A 122 -0.35 5.11 -22.88
C ARG A 122 0.39 5.98 -21.85
N ARG A 123 -0.25 7.04 -21.35
CA ARG A 123 0.28 7.90 -20.27
C ARG A 123 0.49 7.17 -18.94
N ALA A 124 -0.21 6.07 -18.68
CA ALA A 124 0.04 5.24 -17.49
C ALA A 124 1.46 4.64 -17.51
N LYS A 125 2.06 4.45 -18.69
CA LYS A 125 3.43 3.93 -18.82
C LYS A 125 4.50 4.85 -18.25
N THR A 126 4.30 6.17 -18.25
CA THR A 126 5.21 7.12 -17.58
C THR A 126 5.16 6.92 -16.06
N MET A 127 3.98 6.73 -15.48
CA MET A 127 3.83 6.45 -14.06
C MET A 127 4.39 5.06 -13.71
N GLU A 128 4.15 4.05 -14.54
CA GLU A 128 4.75 2.71 -14.40
C GLU A 128 6.28 2.80 -14.35
N TRP A 129 6.87 3.56 -15.25
CA TRP A 129 8.32 3.79 -15.26
C TRP A 129 8.79 4.48 -13.98
N THR A 130 8.08 5.51 -13.53
CA THR A 130 8.40 6.24 -12.29
C THR A 130 8.37 5.30 -11.09
N ILE A 131 7.32 4.50 -10.94
CA ILE A 131 7.18 3.54 -9.84
C ILE A 131 8.27 2.47 -9.90
N ASN A 132 8.56 1.95 -11.10
CA ASN A 132 9.47 0.82 -11.26
C ASN A 132 10.95 1.20 -11.22
N TYR A 133 11.29 2.45 -11.55
CA TYR A 133 12.69 2.85 -11.74
C TYR A 133 13.11 4.09 -10.97
N ALA A 134 12.24 5.08 -10.76
CA ALA A 134 12.59 6.28 -10.00
C ALA A 134 12.42 6.04 -8.48
N PHE A 135 11.26 5.57 -8.04
CA PHE A 135 10.95 5.35 -6.63
C PHE A 135 11.94 4.43 -5.90
N PRO A 136 12.39 3.29 -6.49
CA PRO A 136 13.36 2.42 -5.83
C PRO A 136 14.75 3.03 -5.61
N ARG A 137 15.09 4.10 -6.36
CA ARG A 137 16.40 4.75 -6.30
C ARG A 137 16.48 5.90 -5.31
N LEU A 138 15.37 6.25 -4.67
CA LEU A 138 15.35 7.25 -3.62
C LEU A 138 16.05 6.71 -2.37
N SER A 139 16.62 7.60 -1.57
CA SER A 139 17.24 7.25 -0.28
C SER A 139 16.27 6.55 0.69
N ALA A 140 14.99 6.90 0.61
CA ALA A 140 13.88 6.17 1.19
C ALA A 140 12.94 5.77 0.03
N PRO A 141 12.98 4.51 -0.46
CA PRO A 141 12.13 4.06 -1.55
C PRO A 141 10.65 4.29 -1.26
N ILE A 142 9.94 4.88 -2.21
CA ILE A 142 8.49 5.07 -2.09
C ILE A 142 7.81 3.79 -2.51
N MET A 143 7.15 3.11 -1.60
CA MET A 143 6.39 1.88 -1.83
C MET A 143 4.92 2.24 -2.04
N PRO A 144 4.34 1.96 -3.23
CA PRO A 144 2.92 2.25 -3.49
C PRO A 144 2.02 1.45 -2.56
N GLY A 145 0.95 2.08 -2.05
CA GLY A 145 0.00 1.45 -1.15
C GLY A 145 -0.72 0.23 -1.73
N PHE A 146 -0.75 0.09 -3.06
CA PHE A 146 -1.32 -1.08 -3.75
C PHE A 146 -0.34 -2.27 -3.88
N ASN A 147 0.88 -2.16 -3.39
CA ASN A 147 1.94 -3.17 -3.53
C ASN A 147 3.01 -2.96 -2.47
N THR A 148 2.67 -3.20 -1.22
CA THR A 148 3.59 -3.08 -0.08
C THR A 148 3.44 -4.26 0.86
N VAL A 149 4.53 -5.00 1.10
CA VAL A 149 4.62 -6.00 2.16
C VAL A 149 5.47 -5.41 3.28
N VAL A 150 4.96 -5.42 4.51
CA VAL A 150 5.63 -4.84 5.68
C VAL A 150 5.43 -5.72 6.91
N HIS A 151 6.45 -5.85 7.73
CA HIS A 151 6.35 -6.52 9.03
C HIS A 151 5.42 -5.74 9.97
N LEU A 152 4.53 -6.43 10.68
CA LEU A 152 3.53 -5.81 11.55
C LEU A 152 4.15 -4.85 12.56
N GLU A 153 5.19 -5.28 13.29
CA GLU A 153 5.87 -4.40 14.26
C GLU A 153 6.48 -3.15 13.62
N ALA A 154 7.01 -3.23 12.40
CA ALA A 154 7.56 -2.08 11.70
C ALA A 154 6.45 -1.12 11.25
N PHE A 155 5.30 -1.65 10.84
CA PHE A 155 4.10 -0.89 10.53
C PHE A 155 3.58 -0.13 11.75
N GLU A 156 3.44 -0.80 12.89
CA GLU A 156 2.98 -0.21 14.14
C GLU A 156 3.96 0.85 14.69
N ARG A 157 5.26 0.57 14.64
CA ARG A 157 6.31 1.48 15.10
C ARG A 157 6.27 2.85 14.42
N VAL A 158 5.87 2.91 13.14
CA VAL A 158 5.75 4.18 12.40
C VAL A 158 4.35 4.78 12.46
N GLY A 159 3.40 4.11 13.16
CA GLY A 159 2.03 4.58 13.36
C GLY A 159 1.12 4.38 12.14
N GLY A 160 1.40 3.40 11.29
CA GLY A 160 0.62 3.08 10.10
C GLY A 160 0.62 4.17 9.03
N PHE A 161 -0.38 4.10 8.14
CA PHE A 161 -0.59 5.11 7.11
C PHE A 161 -1.16 6.40 7.71
N PRO A 162 -0.52 7.57 7.53
CA PRO A 162 -1.06 8.82 8.01
C PRO A 162 -2.26 9.26 7.16
N GLU A 163 -3.25 9.90 7.77
CA GLU A 163 -4.41 10.46 7.06
C GLU A 163 -4.06 11.80 6.39
N VAL A 164 -3.23 11.73 5.38
CA VAL A 164 -2.76 12.87 4.58
C VAL A 164 -2.81 12.50 3.10
N PRO A 165 -2.86 13.47 2.20
CA PRO A 165 -2.67 13.19 0.78
C PRO A 165 -1.33 12.48 0.51
N ASN A 166 -1.32 11.49 -0.40
CA ASN A 166 -0.16 10.62 -0.67
C ASN A 166 0.35 9.92 0.59
N GLU A 167 -0.56 9.30 1.30
CA GLU A 167 -0.32 8.56 2.55
C GLU A 167 0.77 7.50 2.41
N ASP A 168 0.85 6.84 1.23
CA ASP A 168 1.86 5.84 0.89
C ASP A 168 3.28 6.43 0.83
N THR A 169 3.43 7.61 0.24
CA THR A 169 4.70 8.35 0.22
C THR A 169 5.12 8.75 1.63
N ALA A 170 4.18 9.27 2.43
CA ALA A 170 4.46 9.68 3.80
C ALA A 170 4.81 8.47 4.69
N PHE A 171 4.08 7.36 4.55
CA PHE A 171 4.36 6.08 5.20
C PHE A 171 5.75 5.55 4.81
N SER A 172 6.04 5.45 3.51
CA SER A 172 7.33 4.96 3.01
C SER A 172 8.51 5.75 3.55
N ARG A 173 8.39 7.09 3.59
CA ARG A 173 9.45 7.96 4.15
C ARG A 173 9.66 7.76 5.64
N ARG A 174 8.59 7.58 6.42
CA ARG A 174 8.70 7.28 7.86
C ARG A 174 9.39 5.94 8.07
N LEU A 175 8.93 4.92 7.35
CA LEU A 175 9.45 3.56 7.46
C LEU A 175 10.92 3.49 7.02
N GLY A 176 11.29 4.05 5.88
CA GLY A 176 12.67 4.03 5.35
C GLY A 176 13.69 4.79 6.20
N ARG A 177 13.25 5.63 7.17
CA ARG A 177 14.12 6.28 8.16
C ARG A 177 14.43 5.37 9.37
N THR A 178 13.62 4.36 9.59
CA THR A 178 13.66 3.53 10.81
C THR A 178 14.04 2.08 10.54
N ALA A 179 13.88 1.64 9.29
CA ALA A 179 14.06 0.23 8.94
C ALA A 179 14.47 0.06 7.45
N PRO A 180 15.19 -1.01 7.10
CA PRO A 180 15.59 -1.29 5.72
C PRO A 180 14.38 -1.65 4.86
N THR A 181 14.30 -1.01 3.69
CA THR A 181 13.23 -1.23 2.70
C THR A 181 13.82 -1.34 1.30
N ALA A 182 13.23 -2.14 0.43
CA ALA A 182 13.71 -2.30 -0.95
C ALA A 182 12.59 -2.71 -1.93
N TYR A 183 12.94 -2.73 -3.21
CA TYR A 183 12.09 -3.23 -4.30
C TYR A 183 12.59 -4.55 -4.85
N HIS A 184 11.70 -5.53 -4.93
CA HIS A 184 11.93 -6.75 -5.68
C HIS A 184 11.97 -6.44 -7.18
N PRO A 185 12.98 -6.94 -7.95
CA PRO A 185 13.20 -6.54 -9.33
C PRO A 185 12.20 -7.12 -10.34
N ALA A 186 11.41 -8.13 -9.98
CA ALA A 186 10.39 -8.68 -10.87
C ALA A 186 9.09 -7.88 -10.80
N THR A 187 8.33 -7.88 -11.91
CA THR A 187 6.96 -7.38 -11.97
C THR A 187 6.04 -8.46 -11.40
N LEU A 188 5.52 -8.24 -10.20
CA LEU A 188 4.70 -9.21 -9.48
C LEU A 188 3.24 -8.77 -9.29
N VAL A 189 2.91 -7.53 -9.68
CA VAL A 189 1.55 -7.02 -9.62
C VAL A 189 1.15 -6.31 -10.91
N GLU A 190 -0.15 -6.37 -11.21
CA GLU A 190 -0.77 -5.58 -12.27
C GLU A 190 -1.92 -4.79 -11.66
N THR A 191 -1.97 -3.47 -11.89
CA THR A 191 -2.98 -2.59 -11.33
C THR A 191 -3.60 -1.69 -12.39
N SER A 192 -4.80 -1.18 -12.10
CA SER A 192 -5.55 -0.34 -13.01
C SER A 192 -4.98 1.08 -13.09
N GLY A 193 -4.70 1.55 -14.32
CA GLY A 193 -4.37 2.95 -14.59
C GLY A 193 -5.60 3.85 -14.76
N ARG A 194 -6.80 3.45 -14.30
CA ARG A 194 -8.06 4.20 -14.48
C ARG A 194 -8.00 5.61 -13.87
N ARG A 195 -7.45 5.78 -12.69
CA ARG A 195 -7.29 7.10 -12.04
C ARG A 195 -6.43 8.04 -12.89
N ILE A 196 -5.40 7.52 -13.57
CA ILE A 196 -4.59 8.29 -14.52
C ILE A 196 -5.41 8.63 -15.78
N ALA A 197 -6.34 7.76 -16.18
CA ALA A 197 -7.24 8.03 -17.29
C ALA A 197 -8.21 9.17 -16.98
N GLU A 198 -8.75 9.22 -15.78
CA GLU A 198 -9.74 10.21 -15.32
C GLU A 198 -9.10 11.55 -14.98
N SER A 199 -8.01 11.57 -14.20
CA SER A 199 -7.39 12.80 -13.68
C SER A 199 -6.27 13.36 -14.56
N GLY A 200 -5.82 12.60 -15.57
CA GLY A 200 -4.66 12.91 -16.41
C GLY A 200 -3.30 12.75 -15.70
N LEU A 201 -2.24 12.52 -16.48
CA LEU A 201 -0.89 12.35 -15.93
C LEU A 201 -0.38 13.64 -15.26
N THR A 202 -0.63 14.79 -15.86
CA THR A 202 -0.27 16.11 -15.33
C THR A 202 -1.04 16.44 -14.05
N GLY A 203 -2.32 16.10 -13.96
CA GLY A 203 -3.13 16.27 -12.76
C GLY A 203 -2.61 15.39 -11.61
N THR A 204 -2.35 14.13 -11.89
CA THR A 204 -1.82 13.17 -10.91
C THR A 204 -0.40 13.57 -10.47
N LEU A 205 0.53 13.83 -11.41
CA LEU A 205 1.90 14.22 -11.09
C LEU A 205 1.97 15.60 -10.41
N TYR A 206 1.17 16.58 -10.88
CA TYR A 206 1.06 17.90 -10.25
C TYR A 206 0.47 17.81 -8.84
N HIS A 207 -0.51 16.96 -8.64
CA HIS A 207 -1.07 16.68 -7.32
C HIS A 207 0.00 16.13 -6.37
N TYR A 208 0.78 15.12 -6.81
CA TYR A 208 1.90 14.57 -6.04
C TYR A 208 2.99 15.60 -5.74
N LEU A 209 3.41 16.39 -6.73
CA LEU A 209 4.45 17.41 -6.56
C LEU A 209 3.99 18.59 -5.68
N ARG A 210 2.76 19.09 -5.87
CA ARG A 210 2.21 20.19 -5.07
C ARG A 210 2.07 19.83 -3.60
N LEU A 211 1.68 18.60 -3.30
CA LEU A 211 1.53 18.12 -1.94
C LEU A 211 2.88 17.94 -1.24
N ASP A 212 3.92 17.51 -1.98
CA ASP A 212 5.27 17.40 -1.46
C ASP A 212 5.90 18.77 -1.15
N VAL A 213 5.70 19.77 -2.01
CA VAL A 213 6.17 21.15 -1.79
C VAL A 213 5.44 21.82 -0.60
N GLY A 214 4.15 21.55 -0.43
CA GLY A 214 3.38 22.01 0.72
C GLY A 214 3.89 21.47 2.05
N ARG A 215 4.31 20.19 2.07
CA ARG A 215 4.88 19.53 3.27
C ARG A 215 6.27 20.07 3.64
N LEU A 216 7.15 20.30 2.66
CA LEU A 216 8.48 20.85 2.90
C LEU A 216 8.42 22.24 3.54
N ARG A 217 7.34 22.99 3.33
CA ARG A 217 7.11 24.30 3.98
C ARG A 217 6.59 24.19 5.41
N HIS A 218 5.93 23.08 5.77
CA HIS A 218 5.45 22.85 7.14
C HIS A 218 6.49 22.24 8.06
N ASP A 219 7.38 21.40 7.53
CA ASP A 219 8.46 20.76 8.31
C ASP A 219 9.68 21.69 8.56
N GLY A 220 9.70 22.86 7.94
CA GLY A 220 10.78 23.86 8.00
C GLY A 220 10.54 25.05 8.96
N GLY A 221 9.54 25.02 9.81
CA GLY A 221 9.30 26.04 10.82
C GLY A 221 10.36 26.01 11.92
N PRO A 222 11.05 27.16 12.24
CA PRO A 222 12.07 27.17 13.28
C PRO A 222 11.44 26.91 14.64
N ALA A 223 12.03 25.99 15.39
CA ALA A 223 11.79 25.88 16.83
C ALA A 223 12.19 27.20 17.50
N SER A 224 11.23 28.06 17.80
CA SER A 224 11.45 29.27 18.59
C SER A 224 11.73 28.86 20.03
N GLY A 225 13.01 28.67 20.34
CA GLY A 225 13.49 28.64 21.70
C GLY A 225 13.39 30.03 22.31
N THR A 226 12.41 30.30 23.13
CA THR A 226 12.41 31.41 24.07
C THR A 226 13.21 30.99 25.30
N VAL A 227 14.48 31.37 25.32
CA VAL A 227 15.24 31.48 26.57
C VAL A 227 14.78 32.77 27.24
N GLY A 228 13.96 32.67 28.26
CA GLY A 228 13.68 33.73 29.20
C GLY A 228 14.80 33.78 30.24
N GLY A 229 15.67 34.75 30.12
CA GLY A 229 16.64 35.10 31.14
C GLY A 229 15.99 35.85 32.30
N ALA A 230 16.60 35.61 33.43
CA ALA A 230 16.29 36.14 34.74
C ALA A 230 16.35 37.67 34.81
N ASP A 231 15.55 38.21 35.68
CA ASP A 231 15.98 39.10 36.81
C ASP A 231 14.90 38.99 37.91
#